data_2c7fd87ef455d18a7e47db3d482bc13e
#
_entry.id   2c7fd87ef455d18a7e47db3d482bc13e
#
_cell.length_a   1.000
_cell.length_b   1.000
_cell.length_c   1.000
_cell.angle_alpha   90.00
_cell.angle_beta   90.00
_cell.angle_gamma   90.00
#
_symmetry.space_group_name_H-M   'P 1'
#
loop_
_entity.id
_entity.type
_entity.pdbx_description
1 polymer ?
#
loop_
_entity_poly.entity_id
_entity_poly.type
_entity_poly.pdbx_seq_one_letter_code
_entity_poly.pdbx_strand_id
1 'polypeptide(L)'
;MQENNNQNSEIEIDENHLIQIRKDKLKELQEQGKNPFEITKYDRTNSAGEIKANYDAFDQKDVKVAGRIIAKRIMGKASFCTILDSDEKIQSYVSINDLGEESYKAFKTYDIGDIIGISGFVFKTKTEEISVHAKEVVLLSKSLRPLPEKFHGLKDVDLRYRQRYVDLIMNPEVKETFRKRSQIISEIRRILDEKGYLEVETPVLNTISGGATARPFITHHNTLDIDMYLRIATELNLKRLIVGGYDKVYEIGRIFRNEGMDIRHNPEFTSIELYSAYENYNDMMDITEEIFQKCAMKVCGTTSITYQGTEIDLGGKWKRITMIDAIKEACGVDFNTINSDEEAVALAKERKIEIPAGKETRGHIISLFFDEYVEVTLIQPTFIYDYPVEISPLAKKSPKDPRLTERFEAFIGGREYGNAFSELNDPIDQYERFKDEIAARENGDDEAGMMDEDYINALEYGMAPTGGLGIGIDRLVMLLTDSASIRDVLLFPTMKPLN
;
A
#
# COMPACT_ATOMS: atom_id res chain seq x y z
N MET A 1 -2.04 -26.64 -26.06
CA MET A 1 -2.40 -27.07 -24.68
C MET A 1 -1.70 -28.34 -24.20
N GLN A 2 -1.34 -29.31 -25.04
CA GLN A 2 -0.63 -30.52 -24.60
C GLN A 2 0.88 -30.34 -24.37
N GLU A 3 1.57 -29.45 -25.08
CA GLU A 3 3.00 -29.21 -24.88
C GLU A 3 3.31 -28.45 -23.56
N ASN A 4 2.43 -27.54 -23.10
CA ASN A 4 2.61 -26.84 -21.82
C ASN A 4 2.41 -27.77 -20.59
N ASN A 5 1.56 -28.79 -20.70
CA ASN A 5 1.37 -29.75 -19.60
C ASN A 5 2.56 -30.70 -19.42
N ASN A 6 3.27 -31.07 -20.49
CA ASN A 6 4.46 -31.93 -20.38
C ASN A 6 5.65 -31.17 -19.76
N GLN A 7 5.87 -29.90 -20.16
CA GLN A 7 6.96 -29.10 -19.57
C GLN A 7 6.73 -28.83 -18.07
N ASN A 8 5.51 -28.53 -17.64
CA ASN A 8 5.20 -28.34 -16.23
C ASN A 8 5.38 -29.63 -15.40
N SER A 9 5.04 -30.81 -15.96
CA SER A 9 5.23 -32.08 -15.26
C SER A 9 6.72 -32.50 -15.14
N GLU A 10 7.54 -32.22 -16.15
CA GLU A 10 8.99 -32.48 -16.09
C GLU A 10 9.67 -31.51 -15.09
N ILE A 11 9.26 -30.23 -15.03
CA ILE A 11 9.77 -29.26 -14.05
C ILE A 11 9.37 -29.64 -12.62
N GLU A 12 8.13 -30.09 -12.38
CA GLU A 12 7.68 -30.55 -11.07
C GLU A 12 8.42 -31.84 -10.58
N ILE A 13 8.68 -32.75 -11.48
CA ILE A 13 9.44 -33.99 -11.14
C ILE A 13 10.88 -33.63 -10.78
N ASP A 14 11.50 -32.68 -11.48
CA ASP A 14 12.89 -32.28 -11.21
C ASP A 14 12.96 -31.46 -9.90
N GLU A 15 12.01 -30.56 -9.61
CA GLU A 15 11.96 -29.83 -8.34
C GLU A 15 11.78 -30.77 -7.14
N ASN A 16 10.88 -31.71 -7.20
CA ASN A 16 10.65 -32.70 -6.15
C ASN A 16 11.90 -33.58 -5.89
N HIS A 17 12.64 -33.94 -6.93
CA HIS A 17 13.89 -34.64 -6.82
C HIS A 17 14.97 -33.80 -6.13
N LEU A 18 15.12 -32.55 -6.49
CA LEU A 18 16.06 -31.61 -5.83
C LEU A 18 15.70 -31.39 -4.36
N ILE A 19 14.42 -31.27 -4.04
CA ILE A 19 13.95 -31.16 -2.65
C ILE A 19 14.34 -32.40 -1.85
N GLN A 20 14.19 -33.60 -2.42
CA GLN A 20 14.55 -34.83 -1.74
C GLN A 20 16.08 -34.91 -1.49
N ILE A 21 16.90 -34.60 -2.48
CA ILE A 21 18.37 -34.52 -2.32
C ILE A 21 18.74 -33.59 -1.16
N ARG A 22 18.10 -32.42 -1.06
CA ARG A 22 18.39 -31.45 0.00
C ARG A 22 17.94 -31.94 1.37
N LYS A 23 16.82 -32.67 1.44
CA LYS A 23 16.34 -33.29 2.68
C LYS A 23 17.33 -34.39 3.14
N ASP A 24 17.87 -35.20 2.21
CA ASP A 24 18.84 -36.22 2.51
C ASP A 24 20.15 -35.62 3.05
N LYS A 25 20.65 -34.52 2.42
CA LYS A 25 21.79 -33.75 2.95
C LYS A 25 21.54 -33.20 4.36
N LEU A 26 20.33 -32.70 4.62
CA LEU A 26 19.98 -32.25 5.97
C LEU A 26 20.03 -33.40 6.98
N LYS A 27 19.46 -34.53 6.62
CA LYS A 27 19.49 -35.75 7.47
C LYS A 27 20.91 -36.16 7.80
N GLU A 28 21.80 -36.20 6.80
CA GLU A 28 23.24 -36.50 7.01
C GLU A 28 23.88 -35.48 8.00
N LEU A 29 23.57 -34.19 7.88
CA LEU A 29 24.07 -33.18 8.81
C LEU A 29 23.56 -33.43 10.24
N GLN A 30 22.28 -33.79 10.39
CA GLN A 30 21.66 -34.08 11.68
C GLN A 30 22.31 -35.34 12.33
N GLU A 31 22.54 -36.42 11.56
CA GLU A 31 23.20 -37.63 12.02
C GLU A 31 24.65 -37.34 12.49
N GLN A 32 25.32 -36.34 11.90
CA GLN A 32 26.65 -35.89 12.29
C GLN A 32 26.65 -34.93 13.48
N GLY A 33 25.50 -34.61 14.05
CA GLY A 33 25.37 -33.58 15.14
C GLY A 33 25.65 -32.17 14.66
N LYS A 34 25.50 -31.88 13.34
CA LYS A 34 25.72 -30.58 12.70
C LYS A 34 24.39 -29.98 12.17
N ASN A 35 23.31 -30.14 12.94
CA ASN A 35 21.98 -29.65 12.56
C ASN A 35 21.96 -28.12 12.52
N PRO A 36 21.84 -27.48 11.33
CA PRO A 36 21.85 -26.01 11.27
C PRO A 36 20.65 -25.35 11.96
N PHE A 37 19.54 -26.07 12.13
CA PHE A 37 18.33 -25.54 12.77
C PHE A 37 18.41 -25.49 14.31
N GLU A 38 19.47 -26.00 14.91
CA GLU A 38 19.75 -25.87 16.33
C GLU A 38 20.49 -24.54 16.66
N ILE A 39 21.02 -23.86 15.63
CA ILE A 39 21.69 -22.57 15.79
C ILE A 39 20.64 -21.49 15.99
N THR A 40 20.57 -20.94 17.19
CA THR A 40 19.56 -19.91 17.54
C THR A 40 20.04 -18.48 17.37
N LYS A 41 21.36 -18.26 17.23
CA LYS A 41 21.97 -16.92 17.12
C LYS A 41 23.26 -16.97 16.31
N TYR A 42 23.49 -15.91 15.51
CA TYR A 42 24.78 -15.62 14.89
C TYR A 42 25.09 -14.14 15.05
N ASP A 43 26.24 -13.83 15.65
CA ASP A 43 26.65 -12.45 15.97
C ASP A 43 27.24 -11.78 14.73
N ARG A 44 26.38 -11.29 13.85
CA ARG A 44 26.75 -10.50 12.68
C ARG A 44 27.27 -9.12 13.14
N THR A 45 28.47 -8.69 12.68
CA THR A 45 29.02 -7.38 13.04
C THR A 45 28.66 -6.28 12.04
N ASN A 46 28.53 -6.61 10.75
CA ASN A 46 28.34 -5.65 9.67
C ASN A 46 27.41 -6.21 8.59
N SER A 47 26.74 -5.31 7.87
CA SER A 47 26.00 -5.65 6.65
C SER A 47 26.91 -5.54 5.41
N ALA A 48 26.51 -6.18 4.31
CA ALA A 48 27.19 -6.09 3.03
C ALA A 48 27.20 -4.65 2.49
N GLY A 49 26.08 -3.93 2.63
CA GLY A 49 25.96 -2.54 2.20
C GLY A 49 26.87 -1.61 2.99
N GLU A 50 26.95 -1.77 4.31
CA GLU A 50 27.86 -1.01 5.18
C GLU A 50 29.31 -1.19 4.78
N ILE A 51 29.74 -2.44 4.56
CA ILE A 51 31.11 -2.76 4.14
C ILE A 51 31.46 -2.13 2.78
N LYS A 52 30.54 -2.24 1.81
CA LYS A 52 30.76 -1.68 0.48
C LYS A 52 30.79 -0.15 0.46
N ALA A 53 29.90 0.48 1.21
CA ALA A 53 29.82 1.94 1.30
C ALA A 53 31.05 2.56 1.98
N ASN A 54 31.70 1.83 2.89
CA ASN A 54 32.80 2.32 3.71
C ASN A 54 34.05 1.45 3.60
N TYR A 55 34.37 0.95 2.40
CA TYR A 55 35.46 -0.02 2.18
C TYR A 55 36.76 0.38 2.88
N ASP A 56 37.23 1.64 2.74
CA ASP A 56 38.50 2.11 3.30
C ASP A 56 38.58 1.96 4.83
N ALA A 57 37.43 2.03 5.51
CA ALA A 57 37.36 1.80 6.95
C ALA A 57 37.42 0.31 7.30
N PHE A 58 37.03 -0.57 6.37
CA PHE A 58 36.94 -2.02 6.60
C PHE A 58 38.10 -2.80 5.96
N ASP A 59 38.89 -2.21 5.11
CA ASP A 59 40.01 -2.93 4.47
C ASP A 59 40.91 -3.63 5.51
N GLN A 60 41.15 -4.91 5.31
CA GLN A 60 41.88 -5.81 6.22
C GLN A 60 41.27 -5.95 7.64
N LYS A 61 40.06 -5.44 7.89
CA LYS A 61 39.37 -5.61 9.17
C LYS A 61 38.58 -6.92 9.21
N ASP A 62 38.59 -7.56 10.36
CA ASP A 62 37.76 -8.72 10.63
C ASP A 62 36.29 -8.33 10.74
N VAL A 63 35.44 -9.06 10.05
CA VAL A 63 33.97 -8.89 10.02
C VAL A 63 33.28 -10.23 10.15
N LYS A 64 32.04 -10.19 10.64
CA LYS A 64 31.09 -11.32 10.58
C LYS A 64 29.87 -10.90 9.78
N VAL A 65 29.69 -11.52 8.62
CA VAL A 65 28.54 -11.30 7.75
C VAL A 65 27.69 -12.56 7.68
N ALA A 66 26.40 -12.40 7.42
CA ALA A 66 25.49 -13.54 7.22
C ALA A 66 24.48 -13.22 6.12
N GLY A 67 24.17 -14.21 5.31
CA GLY A 67 23.22 -14.01 4.22
C GLY A 67 22.94 -15.31 3.47
N ARG A 68 22.06 -15.20 2.47
CA ARG A 68 21.65 -16.31 1.61
C ARG A 68 22.64 -16.47 0.47
N ILE A 69 23.11 -17.69 0.24
CA ILE A 69 23.93 -18.04 -0.93
C ILE A 69 23.09 -17.83 -2.20
N ILE A 70 23.53 -16.92 -3.07
CA ILE A 70 22.88 -16.66 -4.37
C ILE A 70 23.75 -17.04 -5.55
N ALA A 71 25.04 -17.27 -5.34
CA ALA A 71 25.96 -17.81 -6.33
C ALA A 71 27.13 -18.51 -5.62
N LYS A 72 27.60 -19.58 -6.23
CA LYS A 72 28.76 -20.35 -5.74
C LYS A 72 29.55 -20.88 -6.93
N ARG A 73 30.88 -20.65 -6.93
CA ARG A 73 31.79 -21.16 -7.95
C ARG A 73 32.97 -21.87 -7.28
N ILE A 74 33.07 -23.19 -7.48
CA ILE A 74 34.12 -24.02 -6.93
C ILE A 74 35.26 -24.13 -7.93
N MET A 75 36.49 -23.86 -7.51
CA MET A 75 37.72 -23.91 -8.33
C MET A 75 38.81 -24.75 -7.62
N GLY A 76 38.54 -26.03 -7.46
CA GLY A 76 39.47 -26.96 -6.80
C GLY A 76 39.67 -26.66 -5.30
N LYS A 77 40.81 -26.06 -4.93
CA LYS A 77 41.18 -25.74 -3.53
C LYS A 77 40.64 -24.40 -3.02
N ALA A 78 39.99 -23.62 -3.88
CA ALA A 78 39.37 -22.34 -3.54
C ALA A 78 38.01 -22.24 -4.19
N SER A 79 37.18 -21.36 -3.66
CA SER A 79 35.81 -21.08 -4.15
C SER A 79 35.49 -19.60 -3.97
N PHE A 80 34.61 -19.11 -4.81
CA PHE A 80 33.90 -17.85 -4.57
C PHE A 80 32.44 -18.15 -4.26
N CYS A 81 31.92 -17.46 -3.26
CA CYS A 81 30.53 -17.54 -2.84
C CYS A 81 29.99 -16.11 -2.75
N THR A 82 28.82 -15.84 -3.33
CA THR A 82 28.14 -14.56 -3.15
C THR A 82 26.95 -14.78 -2.23
N ILE A 83 26.88 -14.04 -1.14
CA ILE A 83 25.73 -14.03 -0.26
C ILE A 83 24.96 -12.72 -0.45
N LEU A 84 23.65 -12.81 -0.30
CA LEU A 84 22.71 -11.69 -0.22
C LEU A 84 22.25 -11.57 1.23
N ASP A 85 22.49 -10.42 1.84
CA ASP A 85 21.90 -10.07 3.13
C ASP A 85 20.63 -9.23 2.97
N SER A 86 20.26 -8.43 3.99
CA SER A 86 19.09 -7.55 3.92
C SER A 86 19.24 -6.41 2.92
N ASP A 87 20.50 -5.96 2.71
CA ASP A 87 20.79 -4.70 2.03
C ASP A 87 21.41 -4.91 0.66
N GLU A 88 22.44 -5.77 0.56
CA GLU A 88 23.30 -5.85 -0.61
C GLU A 88 23.92 -7.26 -0.75
N LYS A 89 24.58 -7.51 -1.87
CA LYS A 89 25.36 -8.72 -2.15
C LYS A 89 26.80 -8.51 -1.76
N ILE A 90 27.44 -9.51 -1.15
CA ILE A 90 28.90 -9.49 -0.94
C ILE A 90 29.50 -10.80 -1.37
N GLN A 91 30.62 -10.72 -2.05
CA GLN A 91 31.41 -11.88 -2.44
C GLN A 91 32.27 -12.36 -1.26
N SER A 92 32.49 -13.65 -1.16
CA SER A 92 33.42 -14.24 -0.21
C SER A 92 34.37 -15.19 -0.92
N TYR A 93 35.65 -15.08 -0.60
CA TYR A 93 36.67 -16.04 -1.01
C TYR A 93 36.82 -17.11 0.08
N VAL A 94 36.65 -18.35 -0.29
CA VAL A 94 36.67 -19.49 0.64
C VAL A 94 37.71 -20.48 0.16
N SER A 95 38.74 -20.75 0.95
CA SER A 95 39.80 -21.66 0.57
C SER A 95 40.01 -22.78 1.58
N ILE A 96 40.51 -23.90 1.09
CA ILE A 96 40.90 -25.08 1.92
C ILE A 96 42.03 -24.71 2.89
N ASN A 97 42.91 -23.77 2.50
CA ASN A 97 44.05 -23.39 3.34
C ASN A 97 43.61 -22.64 4.58
N ASP A 98 42.53 -21.83 4.46
CA ASP A 98 42.01 -20.99 5.54
C ASP A 98 41.01 -21.76 6.42
N LEU A 99 40.11 -22.54 5.80
CA LEU A 99 39.05 -23.25 6.51
C LEU A 99 39.50 -24.62 7.07
N GLY A 100 40.54 -25.20 6.53
CA GLY A 100 40.87 -26.62 6.72
C GLY A 100 40.05 -27.55 5.81
N GLU A 101 40.52 -28.80 5.69
CA GLU A 101 39.97 -29.76 4.72
C GLU A 101 38.52 -30.12 5.02
N GLU A 102 38.19 -30.40 6.29
CA GLU A 102 36.84 -30.80 6.71
C GLU A 102 35.81 -29.71 6.47
N SER A 103 36.06 -28.50 6.94
CA SER A 103 35.15 -27.37 6.81
C SER A 103 34.97 -26.94 5.35
N TYR A 104 36.04 -26.98 4.54
CA TYR A 104 35.96 -26.73 3.11
C TYR A 104 35.16 -27.78 2.35
N LYS A 105 35.29 -29.06 2.73
CA LYS A 105 34.49 -30.17 2.18
C LYS A 105 33.02 -29.99 2.50
N ALA A 106 32.70 -29.62 3.76
CA ALA A 106 31.32 -29.29 4.17
C ALA A 106 30.76 -28.12 3.37
N PHE A 107 31.50 -26.99 3.24
CA PHE A 107 31.10 -25.82 2.45
C PHE A 107 30.78 -26.19 0.99
N LYS A 108 31.50 -27.11 0.38
CA LYS A 108 31.23 -27.57 -1.00
C LYS A 108 29.87 -28.25 -1.16
N THR A 109 29.31 -28.86 -0.10
CA THR A 109 27.99 -29.49 -0.14
C THR A 109 26.82 -28.51 0.04
N TYR A 110 27.09 -27.27 0.50
CA TYR A 110 26.03 -26.23 0.67
C TYR A 110 25.42 -25.91 -0.67
N ASP A 111 24.14 -25.64 -0.67
CA ASP A 111 23.37 -25.35 -1.87
C ASP A 111 23.08 -23.84 -2.04
N ILE A 112 22.82 -23.41 -3.27
CA ILE A 112 22.25 -22.08 -3.52
C ILE A 112 20.90 -22.01 -2.81
N GLY A 113 20.68 -20.92 -2.06
CA GLY A 113 19.53 -20.74 -1.19
C GLY A 113 19.82 -20.97 0.29
N ASP A 114 20.87 -21.71 0.65
CA ASP A 114 21.26 -21.87 2.05
C ASP A 114 21.64 -20.53 2.68
N ILE A 115 21.37 -20.38 3.97
CA ILE A 115 21.80 -19.20 4.76
C ILE A 115 23.06 -19.57 5.52
N ILE A 116 24.10 -18.78 5.36
CA ILE A 116 25.40 -19.00 5.99
C ILE A 116 25.88 -17.77 6.73
N GLY A 117 26.66 -18.00 7.78
CA GLY A 117 27.50 -16.99 8.43
C GLY A 117 28.94 -17.15 7.97
N ILE A 118 29.62 -16.05 7.75
CA ILE A 118 31.03 -15.99 7.33
C ILE A 118 31.77 -15.06 8.27
N SER A 119 32.81 -15.56 8.91
CA SER A 119 33.79 -14.76 9.68
C SER A 119 35.08 -14.67 8.88
N GLY A 120 35.66 -13.49 8.75
CA GLY A 120 36.87 -13.25 7.98
C GLY A 120 37.21 -11.77 7.87
N PHE A 121 38.12 -11.40 6.99
CA PHE A 121 38.51 -10.01 6.81
C PHE A 121 38.11 -9.51 5.42
N VAL A 122 37.88 -8.20 5.35
CA VAL A 122 37.49 -7.52 4.09
C VAL A 122 38.74 -7.29 3.24
N PHE A 123 38.61 -7.50 1.93
CA PHE A 123 39.67 -7.21 0.95
C PHE A 123 39.08 -6.91 -0.43
N LYS A 124 39.90 -6.38 -1.32
CA LYS A 124 39.59 -6.31 -2.76
C LYS A 124 40.27 -7.43 -3.53
N THR A 125 39.52 -8.06 -4.42
CA THR A 125 40.08 -9.02 -5.37
C THR A 125 40.93 -8.33 -6.43
N LYS A 126 41.65 -9.11 -7.27
CA LYS A 126 42.39 -8.57 -8.43
C LYS A 126 41.52 -7.83 -9.45
N THR A 127 40.20 -8.06 -9.41
CA THR A 127 39.20 -7.41 -10.25
C THR A 127 38.47 -6.28 -9.52
N GLU A 128 39.03 -5.75 -8.43
CA GLU A 128 38.50 -4.66 -7.58
C GLU A 128 37.16 -4.98 -6.90
N GLU A 129 36.69 -6.25 -6.87
CA GLU A 129 35.47 -6.65 -6.16
C GLU A 129 35.72 -6.71 -4.66
N ILE A 130 34.93 -5.94 -3.89
CA ILE A 130 34.97 -5.93 -2.42
C ILE A 130 34.43 -7.27 -1.92
N SER A 131 35.25 -7.98 -1.15
CA SER A 131 35.01 -9.36 -0.76
C SER A 131 35.41 -9.62 0.68
N VAL A 132 34.89 -10.69 1.28
CA VAL A 132 35.33 -11.21 2.58
C VAL A 132 36.21 -12.43 2.35
N HIS A 133 37.44 -12.41 2.85
CA HIS A 133 38.32 -13.57 2.90
C HIS A 133 37.91 -14.42 4.10
N ALA A 134 37.23 -15.52 3.85
CA ALA A 134 36.62 -16.34 4.89
C ALA A 134 37.67 -17.11 5.71
N LYS A 135 37.65 -16.97 7.02
CA LYS A 135 38.38 -17.77 8.00
C LYS A 135 37.48 -18.89 8.58
N GLU A 136 36.17 -18.64 8.61
CA GLU A 136 35.16 -19.56 9.07
C GLU A 136 33.87 -19.42 8.26
N VAL A 137 33.19 -20.53 8.00
CA VAL A 137 31.87 -20.56 7.36
C VAL A 137 30.96 -21.51 8.14
N VAL A 138 29.81 -21.02 8.58
CA VAL A 138 28.83 -21.75 9.35
C VAL A 138 27.51 -21.84 8.57
N LEU A 139 26.94 -23.04 8.43
CA LEU A 139 25.59 -23.19 7.88
C LEU A 139 24.58 -22.85 8.95
N LEU A 140 23.81 -21.75 8.77
CA LEU A 140 22.82 -21.25 9.72
C LEU A 140 21.42 -21.78 9.43
N SER A 141 21.10 -22.05 8.16
CA SER A 141 19.82 -22.63 7.76
C SER A 141 19.93 -23.31 6.40
N LYS A 142 19.36 -24.50 6.28
CA LYS A 142 19.31 -25.28 5.04
C LYS A 142 18.08 -24.91 4.22
N SER A 143 18.29 -24.49 2.98
CA SER A 143 17.22 -24.28 2.01
C SER A 143 16.80 -25.60 1.41
N LEU A 144 15.60 -26.07 1.70
CA LEU A 144 15.11 -27.35 1.16
C LEU A 144 14.50 -27.22 -0.24
N ARG A 145 13.98 -26.01 -0.59
CA ARG A 145 13.49 -25.74 -1.94
C ARG A 145 14.56 -25.01 -2.75
N PRO A 146 14.78 -25.37 -4.02
CA PRO A 146 15.64 -24.58 -4.90
C PRO A 146 15.05 -23.18 -5.13
N LEU A 147 15.91 -22.20 -5.31
CA LEU A 147 15.46 -20.89 -5.82
C LEU A 147 15.16 -21.02 -7.31
N PRO A 148 14.21 -20.28 -7.84
CA PRO A 148 13.97 -20.19 -9.28
C PRO A 148 15.24 -19.82 -10.05
N GLU A 149 15.40 -20.34 -11.26
CA GLU A 149 16.59 -20.04 -12.07
C GLU A 149 16.66 -18.56 -12.41
N LYS A 150 17.86 -17.97 -12.23
CA LYS A 150 18.12 -16.54 -12.46
C LYS A 150 17.72 -16.04 -13.86
N PHE A 151 17.83 -16.89 -14.88
CA PHE A 151 17.56 -16.53 -16.27
C PHE A 151 16.07 -16.46 -16.62
N HIS A 152 15.24 -17.13 -15.84
CA HIS A 152 13.78 -17.08 -16.01
C HIS A 152 13.12 -16.23 -14.94
N GLY A 153 13.77 -16.00 -13.79
CA GLY A 153 13.28 -15.22 -12.65
C GLY A 153 11.85 -15.61 -12.26
N LEU A 154 11.35 -15.07 -11.18
CA LEU A 154 9.91 -15.13 -10.90
C LEU A 154 9.21 -14.09 -11.80
N LYS A 155 9.06 -14.39 -13.12
CA LYS A 155 8.44 -13.49 -14.09
C LYS A 155 6.91 -13.52 -14.04
N ASP A 156 6.36 -14.64 -13.61
CA ASP A 156 4.93 -14.80 -13.43
C ASP A 156 4.47 -13.88 -12.29
N VAL A 157 3.71 -12.86 -12.66
CA VAL A 157 3.24 -11.81 -11.74
C VAL A 157 2.32 -12.40 -10.67
N ASP A 158 1.47 -13.37 -11.00
CA ASP A 158 0.58 -14.02 -10.05
C ASP A 158 1.38 -14.81 -9.00
N LEU A 159 2.39 -15.55 -9.43
CA LEU A 159 3.28 -16.30 -8.53
C LEU A 159 4.11 -15.36 -7.64
N ARG A 160 4.55 -14.19 -8.14
CA ARG A 160 5.25 -13.16 -7.34
C ARG A 160 4.40 -12.67 -6.18
N TYR A 161 3.11 -12.45 -6.40
CA TYR A 161 2.20 -12.01 -5.33
C TYR A 161 1.93 -13.13 -4.33
N ARG A 162 1.77 -14.38 -4.79
CA ARG A 162 1.51 -15.55 -3.93
C ARG A 162 2.72 -15.96 -3.11
N GLN A 163 3.91 -15.89 -3.71
CA GLN A 163 5.17 -16.25 -3.08
C GLN A 163 6.06 -15.03 -2.87
N ARG A 164 5.51 -13.98 -2.25
CA ARG A 164 6.22 -12.73 -2.02
C ARG A 164 7.59 -12.91 -1.35
N TYR A 165 7.74 -13.89 -0.49
CA TYR A 165 9.02 -14.24 0.14
C TYR A 165 10.08 -14.71 -0.88
N VAL A 166 9.68 -15.36 -1.97
CA VAL A 166 10.59 -15.70 -3.08
C VAL A 166 10.85 -14.48 -3.95
N ASP A 167 9.81 -13.70 -4.26
CA ASP A 167 9.92 -12.44 -5.00
C ASP A 167 10.93 -11.48 -4.35
N LEU A 168 10.87 -11.30 -3.03
CA LEU A 168 11.82 -10.48 -2.25
C LEU A 168 13.26 -11.02 -2.29
N ILE A 169 13.47 -12.31 -2.53
CA ILE A 169 14.81 -12.90 -2.70
C ILE A 169 15.34 -12.65 -4.12
N MET A 170 14.47 -12.84 -5.13
CA MET A 170 14.86 -12.83 -6.53
C MET A 170 14.92 -11.44 -7.14
N ASN A 171 14.05 -10.53 -6.68
CA ASN A 171 13.82 -9.18 -7.20
C ASN A 171 14.10 -8.13 -6.10
N PRO A 172 15.35 -7.69 -5.92
CA PRO A 172 15.73 -6.76 -4.84
C PRO A 172 14.99 -5.41 -4.90
N GLU A 173 14.61 -4.96 -6.11
CA GLU A 173 13.84 -3.73 -6.34
C GLU A 173 12.49 -3.73 -5.63
N VAL A 174 11.89 -4.91 -5.44
CA VAL A 174 10.62 -5.04 -4.69
C VAL A 174 10.79 -4.64 -3.22
N LYS A 175 11.95 -4.92 -2.61
CA LYS A 175 12.26 -4.47 -1.24
C LYS A 175 12.25 -2.95 -1.15
N GLU A 176 12.76 -2.28 -2.18
CA GLU A 176 12.84 -0.82 -2.19
C GLU A 176 11.44 -0.17 -2.20
N THR A 177 10.49 -0.74 -2.93
CA THR A 177 9.08 -0.30 -2.88
C THR A 177 8.53 -0.33 -1.45
N PHE A 178 8.78 -1.40 -0.69
CA PHE A 178 8.31 -1.50 0.69
C PHE A 178 9.09 -0.63 1.68
N ARG A 179 10.39 -0.37 1.43
CA ARG A 179 11.16 0.64 2.19
C ARG A 179 10.59 2.04 1.99
N LYS A 180 10.32 2.43 0.74
CA LYS A 180 9.68 3.69 0.41
C LYS A 180 8.29 3.81 1.03
N ARG A 181 7.48 2.74 1.00
CA ARG A 181 6.19 2.70 1.69
C ARG A 181 6.33 3.05 3.18
N SER A 182 7.27 2.43 3.88
CA SER A 182 7.51 2.71 5.29
C SER A 182 7.99 4.15 5.52
N GLN A 183 8.84 4.67 4.62
CA GLN A 183 9.31 6.06 4.69
C GLN A 183 8.19 7.07 4.46
N ILE A 184 7.26 6.80 3.52
CA ILE A 184 6.08 7.63 3.25
C ILE A 184 5.21 7.72 4.50
N ILE A 185 4.86 6.58 5.11
CA ILE A 185 4.04 6.54 6.32
C ILE A 185 4.73 7.28 7.48
N SER A 186 6.02 7.09 7.65
CA SER A 186 6.78 7.81 8.70
C SER A 186 6.84 9.31 8.44
N GLU A 187 6.93 9.74 7.18
CA GLU A 187 6.94 11.15 6.82
C GLU A 187 5.58 11.80 7.05
N ILE A 188 4.47 11.11 6.72
CA ILE A 188 3.11 11.59 7.04
C ILE A 188 2.96 11.80 8.54
N ARG A 189 3.35 10.82 9.37
CA ARG A 189 3.32 10.97 10.83
C ARG A 189 4.10 12.18 11.30
N ARG A 190 5.33 12.37 10.80
CA ARG A 190 6.17 13.52 11.15
C ARG A 190 5.49 14.85 10.80
N ILE A 191 4.86 14.94 9.61
CA ILE A 191 4.14 16.15 9.18
C ILE A 191 2.99 16.46 10.13
N LEU A 192 2.21 15.45 10.50
CA LEU A 192 1.02 15.62 11.33
C LEU A 192 1.40 15.91 12.79
N ASP A 193 2.42 15.25 13.32
CA ASP A 193 2.95 15.52 14.67
C ASP A 193 3.45 16.97 14.79
N GLU A 194 4.17 17.47 13.78
CA GLU A 194 4.62 18.87 13.73
C GLU A 194 3.46 19.89 13.67
N LYS A 195 2.30 19.46 13.15
CA LYS A 195 1.07 20.28 13.11
C LYS A 195 0.19 20.12 14.34
N GLY A 196 0.61 19.30 15.31
CA GLY A 196 -0.08 19.09 16.58
C GLY A 196 -1.27 18.13 16.50
N TYR A 197 -1.33 17.26 15.48
CA TYR A 197 -2.31 16.19 15.44
C TYR A 197 -1.93 15.05 16.40
N LEU A 198 -2.93 14.45 17.03
CA LEU A 198 -2.80 13.25 17.84
C LEU A 198 -3.13 12.01 17.01
N GLU A 199 -2.20 11.06 16.90
CA GLU A 199 -2.49 9.73 16.33
C GLU A 199 -3.33 8.93 17.35
N VAL A 200 -4.45 8.40 16.88
CA VAL A 200 -5.38 7.62 17.70
C VAL A 200 -5.70 6.28 17.03
N GLU A 201 -6.26 5.36 17.79
CA GLU A 201 -6.79 4.08 17.28
C GLU A 201 -8.27 3.97 17.63
N THR A 202 -9.09 3.61 16.65
CA THR A 202 -10.52 3.38 16.82
C THR A 202 -10.86 1.92 16.49
N PRO A 203 -12.04 1.41 16.90
CA PRO A 203 -12.39 0.01 16.69
C PRO A 203 -12.38 -0.41 15.22
N VAL A 204 -11.79 -1.57 14.93
CA VAL A 204 -11.90 -2.27 13.63
C VAL A 204 -13.26 -2.96 13.51
N LEU A 205 -13.78 -3.49 14.61
CA LEU A 205 -15.09 -4.13 14.69
C LEU A 205 -16.13 -3.15 15.21
N ASN A 206 -17.16 -2.89 14.42
CA ASN A 206 -18.25 -1.97 14.76
C ASN A 206 -19.59 -2.71 14.78
N THR A 207 -20.53 -2.24 15.58
CA THR A 207 -21.91 -2.75 15.59
C THR A 207 -22.76 -2.15 14.47
N ILE A 208 -22.29 -1.05 13.87
CA ILE A 208 -22.93 -0.32 12.77
C ILE A 208 -21.87 -0.04 11.71
N SER A 209 -22.23 -0.21 10.43
CA SER A 209 -21.38 0.18 9.31
C SER A 209 -21.74 1.61 8.87
N GLY A 210 -20.75 2.50 8.72
CA GLY A 210 -20.98 3.88 8.30
C GLY A 210 -19.65 4.64 8.06
N GLY A 211 -19.77 5.90 7.66
CA GLY A 211 -18.64 6.78 7.35
C GLY A 211 -18.14 6.70 5.91
N ALA A 212 -18.71 5.83 5.08
CA ALA A 212 -18.43 5.73 3.65
C ALA A 212 -19.56 4.98 2.93
N THR A 213 -19.63 5.13 1.62
CA THR A 213 -20.51 4.32 0.75
C THR A 213 -19.70 3.10 0.30
N ALA A 214 -19.89 1.96 0.96
CA ALA A 214 -19.19 0.71 0.67
C ALA A 214 -19.86 -0.49 1.32
N ARG A 215 -19.72 -1.68 0.72
CA ARG A 215 -20.22 -2.92 1.30
C ARG A 215 -19.28 -3.42 2.40
N PRO A 216 -19.76 -3.65 3.66
CA PRO A 216 -18.93 -4.14 4.75
C PRO A 216 -18.71 -5.66 4.68
N PHE A 217 -17.62 -6.14 5.29
CA PHE A 217 -17.50 -7.53 5.74
C PHE A 217 -18.25 -7.70 7.05
N ILE A 218 -19.00 -8.79 7.18
CA ILE A 218 -19.79 -9.12 8.37
C ILE A 218 -19.13 -10.30 9.09
N THR A 219 -19.05 -10.22 10.41
CA THR A 219 -18.59 -11.30 11.27
C THR A 219 -19.51 -11.44 12.48
N HIS A 220 -19.46 -12.58 13.20
CA HIS A 220 -20.30 -12.85 14.34
C HIS A 220 -19.50 -12.89 15.64
N HIS A 221 -19.95 -12.16 16.67
CA HIS A 221 -19.36 -12.18 18.00
C HIS A 221 -20.05 -13.24 18.87
N ASN A 222 -19.43 -14.41 19.00
CA ASN A 222 -20.04 -15.59 19.62
C ASN A 222 -20.58 -15.37 21.05
N THR A 223 -19.85 -14.62 21.90
CA THR A 223 -20.25 -14.43 23.29
C THR A 223 -21.42 -13.47 23.45
N LEU A 224 -21.49 -12.44 22.61
CA LEU A 224 -22.57 -11.46 22.62
C LEU A 224 -23.76 -11.88 21.75
N ASP A 225 -23.58 -12.90 20.91
CA ASP A 225 -24.56 -13.38 19.93
C ASP A 225 -25.09 -12.25 19.01
N ILE A 226 -24.16 -11.43 18.50
CA ILE A 226 -24.46 -10.31 17.60
C ILE A 226 -23.56 -10.33 16.36
N ASP A 227 -24.09 -9.83 15.25
CA ASP A 227 -23.29 -9.55 14.07
C ASP A 227 -22.53 -8.23 14.24
N MET A 228 -21.30 -8.20 13.76
CA MET A 228 -20.45 -7.04 13.74
C MET A 228 -19.87 -6.81 12.34
N TYR A 229 -19.49 -5.59 12.07
CA TYR A 229 -18.98 -5.16 10.78
C TYR A 229 -17.52 -4.78 10.89
N LEU A 230 -16.69 -5.22 9.95
CA LEU A 230 -15.35 -4.65 9.78
C LEU A 230 -15.50 -3.22 9.23
N ARG A 231 -14.78 -2.27 9.80
CA ARG A 231 -14.88 -0.85 9.45
C ARG A 231 -14.62 -0.58 7.98
N ILE A 232 -15.45 0.25 7.36
CA ILE A 232 -15.31 0.74 5.99
C ILE A 232 -14.70 2.15 5.93
N ALA A 233 -14.63 2.85 7.08
CA ALA A 233 -14.01 4.15 7.33
C ALA A 233 -13.73 4.30 8.83
N THR A 234 -12.90 5.29 9.22
CA THR A 234 -12.67 5.67 10.62
C THR A 234 -13.42 6.94 11.00
N GLU A 235 -14.02 7.61 10.05
CA GLU A 235 -14.63 8.94 10.08
C GLU A 235 -15.51 9.20 11.31
N LEU A 236 -16.58 8.42 11.51
CA LEU A 236 -17.56 8.71 12.56
C LEU A 236 -16.96 8.63 13.96
N ASN A 237 -15.99 7.74 14.17
CA ASN A 237 -15.31 7.62 15.45
C ASN A 237 -14.35 8.80 15.69
N LEU A 238 -13.62 9.24 14.66
CA LEU A 238 -12.71 10.39 14.78
C LEU A 238 -13.49 11.69 15.02
N LYS A 239 -14.64 11.86 14.40
CA LYS A 239 -15.54 12.99 14.67
C LYS A 239 -16.08 13.00 16.11
N ARG A 240 -16.39 11.83 16.68
CA ARG A 240 -16.74 11.72 18.11
C ARG A 240 -15.61 12.19 19.03
N LEU A 241 -14.35 12.03 18.63
CA LEU A 241 -13.21 12.57 19.38
C LEU A 241 -13.14 14.09 19.30
N ILE A 242 -13.49 14.68 18.15
CA ILE A 242 -13.62 16.14 18.01
C ILE A 242 -14.74 16.67 18.93
N VAL A 243 -15.91 16.01 18.96
CA VAL A 243 -16.97 16.31 19.94
C VAL A 243 -16.46 16.19 21.37
N GLY A 244 -15.61 15.21 21.64
CA GLY A 244 -14.98 14.99 22.94
C GLY A 244 -13.93 16.04 23.34
N GLY A 245 -13.62 17.01 22.47
CA GLY A 245 -12.72 18.14 22.76
C GLY A 245 -11.27 17.96 22.30
N TYR A 246 -10.95 16.96 21.46
CA TYR A 246 -9.67 16.96 20.75
C TYR A 246 -9.73 17.91 19.56
N ASP A 247 -8.75 18.82 19.45
CA ASP A 247 -8.72 19.77 18.34
C ASP A 247 -8.26 19.12 17.03
N LYS A 248 -7.28 18.19 17.07
CA LYS A 248 -6.67 17.58 15.89
C LYS A 248 -6.38 16.12 16.14
N VAL A 249 -6.99 15.25 15.36
CA VAL A 249 -6.79 13.80 15.45
C VAL A 249 -6.56 13.19 14.09
N TYR A 250 -5.82 12.08 14.04
CA TYR A 250 -5.72 11.25 12.83
C TYR A 250 -5.57 9.78 13.18
N GLU A 251 -5.93 8.91 12.24
CA GLU A 251 -5.67 7.49 12.30
C GLU A 251 -5.12 6.98 10.97
N ILE A 252 -4.03 6.22 11.00
CA ILE A 252 -3.56 5.43 9.85
C ILE A 252 -3.94 3.97 10.12
N GLY A 253 -4.88 3.45 9.35
CA GLY A 253 -5.42 2.12 9.63
C GLY A 253 -5.83 1.32 8.40
N ARG A 254 -6.09 0.04 8.64
CA ARG A 254 -6.74 -0.83 7.65
C ARG A 254 -8.22 -0.54 7.58
N ILE A 255 -8.68 -0.43 6.36
CA ILE A 255 -10.08 -0.29 5.97
C ILE A 255 -10.46 -1.54 5.16
N PHE A 256 -11.71 -1.97 5.30
CA PHE A 256 -12.21 -3.23 4.75
C PHE A 256 -13.47 -2.99 3.93
N ARG A 257 -13.42 -3.26 2.62
CA ARG A 257 -14.57 -3.13 1.72
C ARG A 257 -14.77 -4.42 0.95
N ASN A 258 -15.96 -5.01 1.06
CA ASN A 258 -16.32 -6.29 0.44
C ASN A 258 -16.76 -6.08 -1.01
N GLU A 259 -15.85 -5.59 -1.81
CA GLU A 259 -16.03 -5.21 -3.21
C GLU A 259 -15.15 -6.05 -4.14
N GLY A 260 -15.20 -5.75 -5.44
CA GLY A 260 -14.37 -6.42 -6.44
C GLY A 260 -12.86 -6.18 -6.23
N MET A 261 -12.05 -7.10 -6.74
CA MET A 261 -10.58 -7.02 -6.72
C MET A 261 -10.05 -6.78 -8.12
N ASP A 262 -9.30 -5.70 -8.30
CA ASP A 262 -8.65 -5.37 -9.56
C ASP A 262 -7.23 -4.82 -9.34
N ILE A 263 -6.68 -4.11 -10.31
CA ILE A 263 -5.37 -3.45 -10.19
C ILE A 263 -5.37 -2.23 -9.27
N ARG A 264 -6.55 -1.70 -8.91
CA ARG A 264 -6.75 -0.49 -8.10
C ARG A 264 -7.36 -0.78 -6.75
N HIS A 265 -8.09 -1.91 -6.61
CA HIS A 265 -8.88 -2.26 -5.44
C HIS A 265 -8.44 -3.59 -4.83
N ASN A 266 -8.29 -3.59 -3.51
CA ASN A 266 -8.05 -4.76 -2.69
C ASN A 266 -9.06 -4.73 -1.53
N PRO A 267 -9.61 -5.87 -1.09
CA PRO A 267 -10.68 -5.89 -0.05
C PRO A 267 -10.27 -5.25 1.27
N GLU A 268 -8.98 -5.23 1.55
CA GLU A 268 -8.37 -4.48 2.65
C GLU A 268 -7.26 -3.58 2.12
N PHE A 269 -7.24 -2.34 2.58
CA PHE A 269 -6.25 -1.35 2.17
C PHE A 269 -5.91 -0.42 3.34
N THR A 270 -4.84 0.36 3.20
CA THR A 270 -4.45 1.34 4.21
C THR A 270 -4.91 2.73 3.80
N SER A 271 -5.63 3.40 4.70
CA SER A 271 -6.01 4.79 4.58
C SER A 271 -5.50 5.59 5.77
N ILE A 272 -5.36 6.88 5.60
CA ILE A 272 -5.29 7.85 6.68
C ILE A 272 -6.55 8.70 6.63
N GLU A 273 -7.13 8.95 7.77
CA GLU A 273 -8.15 9.99 7.97
C GLU A 273 -7.70 10.93 9.08
N LEU A 274 -7.88 12.23 8.87
CA LEU A 274 -7.54 13.26 9.82
C LEU A 274 -8.64 14.33 9.91
N TYR A 275 -8.81 14.88 11.11
CA TYR A 275 -9.84 15.87 11.43
C TYR A 275 -9.24 16.98 12.26
N SER A 276 -9.58 18.23 11.90
CA SER A 276 -9.09 19.43 12.58
C SER A 276 -10.23 20.39 12.88
N ALA A 277 -10.48 20.63 14.15
CA ALA A 277 -11.42 21.63 14.61
C ALA A 277 -10.97 23.04 14.20
N TYR A 278 -11.95 23.90 13.89
CA TYR A 278 -11.78 25.30 13.46
C TYR A 278 -11.06 25.49 12.12
N GLU A 279 -10.84 24.42 11.36
CA GLU A 279 -10.34 24.40 9.99
C GLU A 279 -11.48 23.97 9.03
N ASN A 280 -11.30 24.20 7.73
CA ASN A 280 -12.28 23.87 6.69
C ASN A 280 -11.63 23.15 5.50
N TYR A 281 -12.41 22.86 4.47
CA TYR A 281 -11.94 22.13 3.29
C TYR A 281 -10.79 22.81 2.54
N ASN A 282 -10.62 24.16 2.62
CA ASN A 282 -9.47 24.84 2.02
C ASN A 282 -8.17 24.54 2.77
N ASP A 283 -8.22 24.45 4.11
CA ASP A 283 -7.10 24.05 4.94
C ASP A 283 -6.72 22.60 4.64
N MET A 284 -7.73 21.75 4.35
CA MET A 284 -7.51 20.35 3.93
C MET A 284 -6.86 20.24 2.53
N MET A 285 -7.14 21.17 1.60
CA MET A 285 -6.39 21.26 0.34
C MET A 285 -4.92 21.57 0.57
N ASP A 286 -4.62 22.52 1.45
CA ASP A 286 -3.25 22.93 1.74
C ASP A 286 -2.45 21.82 2.43
N ILE A 287 -3.05 21.06 3.36
CA ILE A 287 -2.38 19.92 4.00
C ILE A 287 -2.20 18.74 3.04
N THR A 288 -3.13 18.55 2.11
CA THR A 288 -3.00 17.54 1.04
C THR A 288 -1.79 17.84 0.16
N GLU A 289 -1.68 19.05 -0.36
CA GLU A 289 -0.51 19.49 -1.14
C GLU A 289 0.80 19.24 -0.37
N GLU A 290 0.85 19.63 0.90
CA GLU A 290 2.04 19.48 1.73
C GLU A 290 2.45 18.02 1.93
N ILE A 291 1.48 17.13 2.22
CA ILE A 291 1.74 15.69 2.39
C ILE A 291 2.33 15.11 1.11
N PHE A 292 1.71 15.36 -0.05
CA PHE A 292 2.18 14.80 -1.31
C PHE A 292 3.58 15.33 -1.69
N GLN A 293 3.81 16.64 -1.56
CA GLN A 293 5.10 17.26 -1.87
C GLN A 293 6.22 16.76 -0.96
N LYS A 294 6.00 16.73 0.35
CA LYS A 294 7.02 16.28 1.32
C LYS A 294 7.32 14.78 1.17
N CYS A 295 6.30 13.94 0.95
CA CYS A 295 6.50 12.53 0.70
C CYS A 295 7.27 12.29 -0.62
N ALA A 296 6.96 13.02 -1.70
CA ALA A 296 7.71 12.94 -2.95
C ALA A 296 9.17 13.34 -2.76
N MET A 297 9.42 14.48 -2.10
CA MET A 297 10.79 14.89 -1.76
C MET A 297 11.54 13.85 -0.93
N LYS A 298 10.85 13.19 0.01
CA LYS A 298 11.45 12.18 0.90
C LYS A 298 11.90 10.93 0.16
N VAL A 299 11.11 10.41 -0.77
CA VAL A 299 11.33 9.08 -1.38
C VAL A 299 11.79 9.14 -2.84
N CYS A 300 11.53 10.26 -3.54
CA CYS A 300 11.94 10.49 -4.92
C CYS A 300 13.07 11.54 -5.04
N GLY A 301 13.25 12.41 -4.02
CA GLY A 301 14.19 13.53 -4.04
C GLY A 301 13.73 14.72 -4.89
N THR A 302 12.51 14.67 -5.43
CA THR A 302 11.92 15.70 -6.30
C THR A 302 10.40 15.65 -6.20
N THR A 303 9.72 16.76 -6.52
CA THR A 303 8.25 16.81 -6.68
C THR A 303 7.81 16.50 -8.11
N SER A 304 8.70 16.60 -9.09
CA SER A 304 8.43 16.17 -10.48
C SER A 304 8.77 14.69 -10.62
N ILE A 305 7.75 13.86 -10.79
CA ILE A 305 7.86 12.41 -10.84
C ILE A 305 7.35 11.88 -12.20
N THR A 306 7.78 10.68 -12.56
CA THR A 306 7.19 9.94 -13.69
C THR A 306 6.33 8.83 -13.12
N TYR A 307 5.05 8.77 -13.53
CA TYR A 307 4.13 7.72 -13.15
C TYR A 307 3.54 7.07 -14.42
N GLN A 308 3.82 5.79 -14.62
CA GLN A 308 3.38 5.00 -15.78
C GLN A 308 3.68 5.71 -17.12
N GLY A 309 4.87 6.30 -17.22
CA GLY A 309 5.35 7.01 -18.41
C GLY A 309 4.84 8.45 -18.55
N THR A 310 4.04 8.94 -17.63
CA THR A 310 3.51 10.32 -17.63
C THR A 310 4.25 11.17 -16.60
N GLU A 311 4.72 12.35 -17.00
CA GLU A 311 5.32 13.31 -16.08
C GLU A 311 4.24 14.02 -15.27
N ILE A 312 4.41 14.04 -13.95
CA ILE A 312 3.49 14.64 -12.97
C ILE A 312 4.30 15.57 -12.07
N ASP A 313 3.91 16.82 -11.98
CA ASP A 313 4.51 17.77 -11.05
C ASP A 313 3.60 17.97 -9.82
N LEU A 314 4.04 17.43 -8.70
CA LEU A 314 3.35 17.59 -7.40
C LEU A 314 3.70 18.91 -6.73
N GLY A 315 4.66 19.68 -7.28
CA GLY A 315 5.13 20.94 -6.72
C GLY A 315 4.16 22.12 -6.88
N GLY A 316 4.39 23.17 -6.10
CA GLY A 316 3.58 24.39 -6.17
C GLY A 316 2.13 24.22 -5.69
N LYS A 317 1.28 25.12 -6.12
CA LYS A 317 -0.17 25.08 -5.85
C LYS A 317 -0.88 24.29 -6.94
N TRP A 318 -1.73 23.35 -6.55
CA TRP A 318 -2.52 22.54 -7.47
C TRP A 318 -3.70 23.34 -8.05
N LYS A 319 -4.13 22.96 -9.27
CA LYS A 319 -5.34 23.54 -9.88
C LYS A 319 -6.54 23.28 -8.97
N ARG A 320 -7.36 24.31 -8.74
CA ARG A 320 -8.64 24.21 -8.01
C ARG A 320 -9.75 24.62 -8.96
N ILE A 321 -10.72 23.75 -9.22
CA ILE A 321 -11.83 24.00 -10.14
C ILE A 321 -13.10 23.34 -9.60
N THR A 322 -14.25 23.99 -9.73
CA THR A 322 -15.52 23.40 -9.31
C THR A 322 -15.88 22.21 -10.22
N MET A 323 -16.63 21.24 -9.70
CA MET A 323 -17.10 20.11 -10.48
C MET A 323 -17.89 20.58 -11.73
N ILE A 324 -18.77 21.55 -11.57
CA ILE A 324 -19.59 22.09 -12.66
C ILE A 324 -18.71 22.80 -13.71
N ASP A 325 -17.72 23.60 -13.31
CA ASP A 325 -16.84 24.27 -14.26
C ASP A 325 -15.94 23.28 -14.99
N ALA A 326 -15.48 22.22 -14.31
CA ALA A 326 -14.69 21.15 -14.94
C ALA A 326 -15.50 20.41 -16.01
N ILE A 327 -16.77 20.11 -15.74
CA ILE A 327 -17.68 19.51 -16.75
C ILE A 327 -17.88 20.47 -17.92
N LYS A 328 -18.08 21.75 -17.62
CA LYS A 328 -18.26 22.79 -18.66
C LYS A 328 -17.01 22.92 -19.55
N GLU A 329 -15.81 22.90 -18.95
CA GLU A 329 -14.55 22.91 -19.72
C GLU A 329 -14.41 21.66 -20.59
N ALA A 330 -14.79 20.48 -20.08
CA ALA A 330 -14.59 19.21 -20.77
C ALA A 330 -15.60 18.93 -21.90
N CYS A 331 -16.89 19.20 -21.69
CA CYS A 331 -17.95 18.80 -22.65
C CYS A 331 -18.92 19.92 -23.04
N GLY A 332 -18.71 21.16 -22.55
CA GLY A 332 -19.52 22.33 -22.90
C GLY A 332 -20.87 22.42 -22.19
N VAL A 333 -21.17 21.51 -21.28
CA VAL A 333 -22.43 21.49 -20.50
C VAL A 333 -22.29 22.33 -19.24
N ASP A 334 -23.17 23.35 -19.08
CA ASP A 334 -23.17 24.20 -17.90
C ASP A 334 -24.36 23.84 -16.98
N PHE A 335 -24.08 23.07 -15.95
CA PHE A 335 -25.10 22.67 -14.97
C PHE A 335 -25.64 23.82 -14.11
N ASN A 336 -25.02 25.02 -14.14
CA ASN A 336 -25.61 26.21 -13.52
C ASN A 336 -26.92 26.65 -14.20
N THR A 337 -27.14 26.25 -15.45
CA THR A 337 -28.35 26.53 -16.22
C THR A 337 -29.43 25.45 -16.12
N ILE A 338 -29.12 24.31 -15.52
CA ILE A 338 -30.02 23.15 -15.34
C ILE A 338 -30.50 23.13 -13.91
N ASN A 339 -31.80 23.30 -13.69
CA ASN A 339 -32.36 23.57 -12.36
C ASN A 339 -33.26 22.45 -11.82
N SER A 340 -33.63 21.46 -12.65
CA SER A 340 -34.47 20.34 -12.21
C SER A 340 -33.85 18.99 -12.52
N ASP A 341 -34.34 17.96 -11.85
CA ASP A 341 -33.94 16.56 -12.07
C ASP A 341 -34.35 16.09 -13.46
N GLU A 342 -35.52 16.48 -13.93
CA GLU A 342 -36.04 16.11 -15.25
C GLU A 342 -35.18 16.70 -16.38
N GLU A 343 -34.73 17.94 -16.25
CA GLU A 343 -33.82 18.59 -17.21
C GLU A 343 -32.47 17.85 -17.24
N ALA A 344 -31.93 17.51 -16.08
CA ALA A 344 -30.66 16.80 -15.98
C ALA A 344 -30.76 15.37 -16.57
N VAL A 345 -31.81 14.64 -16.25
CA VAL A 345 -32.08 13.30 -16.82
C VAL A 345 -32.27 13.35 -18.34
N ALA A 346 -32.99 14.33 -18.84
CA ALA A 346 -33.18 14.50 -20.29
C ALA A 346 -31.85 14.73 -21.02
N LEU A 347 -30.98 15.56 -20.43
CA LEU A 347 -29.64 15.83 -20.95
C LEU A 347 -28.76 14.58 -20.93
N ALA A 348 -28.76 13.81 -19.83
CA ALA A 348 -27.98 12.57 -19.74
C ALA A 348 -28.41 11.56 -20.80
N LYS A 349 -29.74 11.42 -21.06
CA LYS A 349 -30.27 10.58 -22.13
C LYS A 349 -29.87 11.07 -23.52
N GLU A 350 -29.88 12.39 -23.77
CA GLU A 350 -29.39 12.99 -25.02
C GLU A 350 -27.90 12.64 -25.27
N ARG A 351 -27.10 12.68 -24.21
CA ARG A 351 -25.67 12.35 -24.23
C ARG A 351 -25.39 10.84 -24.16
N LYS A 352 -26.43 10.00 -24.09
CA LYS A 352 -26.35 8.53 -23.97
C LYS A 352 -25.58 8.05 -22.73
N ILE A 353 -25.64 8.82 -21.66
CA ILE A 353 -25.10 8.40 -20.36
C ILE A 353 -26.10 7.46 -19.72
N GLU A 354 -25.66 6.29 -19.29
CA GLU A 354 -26.47 5.33 -18.55
C GLU A 354 -26.74 5.85 -17.14
N ILE A 355 -28.02 5.86 -16.74
CA ILE A 355 -28.43 6.31 -15.41
C ILE A 355 -28.82 5.08 -14.61
N PRO A 356 -28.08 4.70 -13.56
CA PRO A 356 -28.45 3.64 -12.65
C PRO A 356 -29.76 3.96 -11.93
N ALA A 357 -30.55 2.93 -11.62
CA ALA A 357 -31.80 3.10 -10.86
C ALA A 357 -31.54 3.78 -9.51
N GLY A 358 -32.37 4.77 -9.17
CA GLY A 358 -32.21 5.57 -7.95
C GLY A 358 -31.19 6.71 -8.03
N LYS A 359 -30.54 6.92 -9.22
CA LYS A 359 -29.55 7.97 -9.43
C LYS A 359 -30.08 9.07 -10.40
N GLU A 360 -31.40 9.34 -10.36
CA GLU A 360 -32.07 10.26 -11.28
C GLU A 360 -32.09 11.73 -10.81
N THR A 361 -31.49 12.06 -9.66
CA THR A 361 -31.42 13.44 -9.20
C THR A 361 -30.36 14.24 -9.96
N ARG A 362 -30.51 15.56 -10.01
CA ARG A 362 -29.56 16.47 -10.65
C ARG A 362 -28.13 16.24 -10.17
N GLY A 363 -27.94 16.04 -8.85
CA GLY A 363 -26.63 15.82 -8.27
C GLY A 363 -25.97 14.52 -8.72
N HIS A 364 -26.73 13.43 -8.81
CA HIS A 364 -26.22 12.17 -9.39
C HIS A 364 -25.86 12.31 -10.86
N ILE A 365 -26.67 13.04 -11.65
CA ILE A 365 -26.38 13.27 -13.06
C ILE A 365 -25.10 14.10 -13.24
N ILE A 366 -24.86 15.10 -12.41
CA ILE A 366 -23.60 15.86 -12.40
C ILE A 366 -22.41 14.91 -12.18
N SER A 367 -22.50 13.98 -11.21
CA SER A 367 -21.45 12.99 -10.97
C SER A 367 -21.21 12.11 -12.19
N LEU A 368 -22.27 11.58 -12.83
CA LEU A 368 -22.15 10.75 -14.04
C LEU A 368 -21.48 11.52 -15.20
N PHE A 369 -21.75 12.82 -15.36
CA PHE A 369 -21.06 13.64 -16.34
C PHE A 369 -19.59 13.86 -16.00
N PHE A 370 -19.28 14.02 -14.73
CA PHE A 370 -17.91 14.15 -14.27
C PHE A 370 -17.12 12.86 -14.56
N ASP A 371 -17.65 11.71 -14.20
CA ASP A 371 -17.00 10.40 -14.40
C ASP A 371 -16.76 10.13 -15.89
N GLU A 372 -17.73 10.47 -16.77
CA GLU A 372 -17.64 10.22 -18.22
C GLU A 372 -16.67 11.17 -18.93
N TYR A 373 -16.67 12.47 -18.58
CA TYR A 373 -15.98 13.47 -19.39
C TYR A 373 -14.74 14.09 -18.73
N VAL A 374 -14.63 14.06 -17.42
CA VAL A 374 -13.63 14.86 -16.68
C VAL A 374 -12.55 13.99 -16.04
N GLU A 375 -12.90 12.99 -15.26
CA GLU A 375 -11.97 12.25 -14.38
C GLU A 375 -10.71 11.82 -15.12
N VAL A 376 -10.85 11.15 -16.24
CA VAL A 376 -9.73 10.61 -17.04
C VAL A 376 -8.81 11.69 -17.63
N THR A 377 -9.25 12.95 -17.67
CA THR A 377 -8.48 14.10 -18.21
C THR A 377 -7.61 14.76 -17.17
N LEU A 378 -7.82 14.49 -15.89
CA LEU A 378 -7.14 15.11 -14.76
C LEU A 378 -5.74 14.52 -14.52
N ILE A 379 -4.82 14.78 -15.44
CA ILE A 379 -3.46 14.22 -15.40
C ILE A 379 -2.61 14.90 -14.34
N GLN A 380 -2.56 16.24 -14.32
CA GLN A 380 -1.81 17.00 -13.34
C GLN A 380 -2.64 17.16 -12.05
N PRO A 381 -1.98 17.32 -10.89
CA PRO A 381 -2.65 17.44 -9.61
C PRO A 381 -3.73 18.52 -9.62
N THR A 382 -4.97 18.14 -9.36
CA THR A 382 -6.14 19.01 -9.45
C THR A 382 -7.11 18.70 -8.33
N PHE A 383 -7.59 19.72 -7.64
CA PHE A 383 -8.73 19.62 -6.73
C PHE A 383 -10.01 19.95 -7.50
N ILE A 384 -10.95 19.00 -7.48
CA ILE A 384 -12.32 19.20 -7.90
C ILE A 384 -13.13 19.49 -6.63
N TYR A 385 -13.87 20.60 -6.59
CA TYR A 385 -14.61 20.99 -5.39
C TYR A 385 -16.04 21.44 -5.71
N ASP A 386 -16.85 21.70 -4.67
CA ASP A 386 -18.28 22.02 -4.76
C ASP A 386 -19.09 20.84 -5.33
N TYR A 387 -19.02 19.69 -4.65
CA TYR A 387 -19.76 18.48 -4.98
C TYR A 387 -21.26 18.63 -4.67
N PRO A 388 -22.16 17.98 -5.42
CA PRO A 388 -23.58 17.96 -5.11
C PRO A 388 -23.89 17.36 -3.72
N VAL A 389 -24.95 17.89 -3.09
CA VAL A 389 -25.37 17.46 -1.75
C VAL A 389 -25.85 16.01 -1.74
N GLU A 390 -26.49 15.54 -2.81
CA GLU A 390 -27.06 14.20 -2.96
C GLU A 390 -26.00 13.08 -2.90
N ILE A 391 -24.75 13.42 -3.23
CA ILE A 391 -23.62 12.46 -3.21
C ILE A 391 -22.62 12.77 -2.10
N SER A 392 -22.98 13.59 -1.12
CA SER A 392 -22.07 14.08 -0.07
C SER A 392 -22.74 14.09 1.30
N PRO A 393 -23.14 12.89 1.84
CA PRO A 393 -24.02 12.81 3.00
C PRO A 393 -23.44 13.33 4.30
N LEU A 394 -22.11 13.46 4.41
CA LEU A 394 -21.39 13.88 5.62
C LEU A 394 -20.75 15.27 5.50
N ALA A 395 -20.87 15.90 4.33
CA ALA A 395 -20.27 17.19 4.05
C ALA A 395 -21.25 18.35 4.29
N LYS A 396 -20.73 19.47 4.80
CA LYS A 396 -21.49 20.69 5.04
C LYS A 396 -21.94 21.32 3.72
N LYS A 397 -23.19 21.81 3.65
CA LYS A 397 -23.68 22.58 2.51
C LYS A 397 -22.88 23.86 2.31
N SER A 398 -22.62 24.19 1.05
CA SER A 398 -22.00 25.48 0.70
C SER A 398 -22.94 26.62 1.04
N PRO A 399 -22.45 27.66 1.72
CA PRO A 399 -23.28 28.84 2.02
C PRO A 399 -23.64 29.65 0.77
N LYS A 400 -22.97 29.44 -0.36
CA LYS A 400 -23.21 30.10 -1.64
C LYS A 400 -24.33 29.45 -2.43
N ASP A 401 -24.37 28.13 -2.45
CA ASP A 401 -25.41 27.34 -3.11
C ASP A 401 -25.70 26.08 -2.27
N PRO A 402 -26.85 25.99 -1.60
CA PRO A 402 -27.18 24.88 -0.72
C PRO A 402 -27.36 23.52 -1.46
N ARG A 403 -27.38 23.51 -2.79
CA ARG A 403 -27.38 22.28 -3.61
C ARG A 403 -25.98 21.65 -3.71
N LEU A 404 -24.96 22.40 -3.30
CA LEU A 404 -23.54 21.99 -3.31
C LEU A 404 -23.00 21.90 -1.88
N THR A 405 -21.89 21.22 -1.73
CA THR A 405 -21.20 21.06 -0.44
C THR A 405 -19.77 21.61 -0.50
N GLU A 406 -19.24 22.01 0.65
CA GLU A 406 -17.82 22.31 0.82
C GLU A 406 -17.00 21.01 0.88
N ARG A 407 -16.94 20.30 -0.25
CA ARG A 407 -16.20 19.04 -0.45
C ARG A 407 -15.27 19.17 -1.64
N PHE A 408 -14.12 18.51 -1.56
CA PHE A 408 -13.27 18.30 -2.71
C PHE A 408 -12.76 16.86 -2.78
N GLU A 409 -12.39 16.48 -3.98
CA GLU A 409 -11.53 15.31 -4.21
C GLU A 409 -10.26 15.75 -4.94
N ALA A 410 -9.13 15.09 -4.61
CA ALA A 410 -7.83 15.34 -5.19
C ALA A 410 -7.54 14.30 -6.29
N PHE A 411 -7.34 14.75 -7.53
CA PHE A 411 -7.07 13.90 -8.69
C PHE A 411 -5.65 14.07 -9.20
N ILE A 412 -5.02 12.94 -9.57
CA ILE A 412 -3.70 12.88 -10.20
C ILE A 412 -3.71 11.70 -11.18
N GLY A 413 -3.28 11.90 -12.42
CA GLY A 413 -3.20 10.83 -13.42
C GLY A 413 -4.53 10.15 -13.71
N GLY A 414 -5.64 10.91 -13.70
CA GLY A 414 -7.00 10.41 -13.92
C GLY A 414 -7.51 9.51 -12.80
N ARG A 415 -7.10 9.75 -11.55
CA ARG A 415 -7.50 8.95 -10.37
C ARG A 415 -7.61 9.81 -9.14
N GLU A 416 -8.59 9.50 -8.27
CA GLU A 416 -8.75 10.06 -6.94
C GLU A 416 -7.67 9.55 -5.99
N TYR A 417 -7.11 10.46 -5.20
CA TYR A 417 -6.11 10.20 -4.16
C TYR A 417 -6.53 10.63 -2.76
N GLY A 418 -7.46 11.56 -2.66
CA GLY A 418 -7.97 12.05 -1.39
C GLY A 418 -9.34 12.67 -1.54
N ASN A 419 -10.12 12.60 -0.46
CA ASN A 419 -11.46 13.14 -0.33
C ASN A 419 -11.54 13.91 0.98
N ALA A 420 -12.07 15.13 0.95
CA ALA A 420 -12.12 16.00 2.11
C ALA A 420 -13.28 16.98 2.03
N PHE A 421 -13.74 17.40 3.20
CA PHE A 421 -14.83 18.38 3.27
C PHE A 421 -14.80 19.18 4.58
N SER A 422 -15.53 20.31 4.60
CA SER A 422 -16.00 20.89 5.84
C SER A 422 -17.07 19.98 6.40
N GLU A 423 -16.89 19.50 7.62
CA GLU A 423 -17.73 18.49 8.24
C GLU A 423 -19.14 19.00 8.52
N LEU A 424 -20.15 18.21 8.19
CA LEU A 424 -21.51 18.47 8.62
C LEU A 424 -21.61 18.30 10.14
N ASN A 425 -21.87 19.38 10.83
CA ASN A 425 -21.98 19.44 12.29
C ASN A 425 -23.36 19.87 12.78
N ASP A 426 -24.36 19.91 11.89
CA ASP A 426 -25.78 20.11 12.21
C ASP A 426 -26.45 18.75 12.41
N PRO A 427 -26.84 18.37 13.65
CA PRO A 427 -27.45 17.06 13.90
C PRO A 427 -28.79 16.89 13.19
N ILE A 428 -29.54 17.96 12.92
CA ILE A 428 -30.83 17.87 12.25
C ILE A 428 -30.64 17.58 10.77
N ASP A 429 -29.78 18.31 10.08
CA ASP A 429 -29.44 18.05 8.67
C ASP A 429 -28.80 16.64 8.51
N GLN A 430 -27.91 16.26 9.44
CA GLN A 430 -27.28 14.92 9.40
C GLN A 430 -28.28 13.79 9.56
N TYR A 431 -29.27 13.95 10.46
CA TYR A 431 -30.31 12.95 10.67
C TYR A 431 -31.17 12.75 9.40
N GLU A 432 -31.56 13.85 8.74
CA GLU A 432 -32.32 13.75 7.50
C GLU A 432 -31.53 13.07 6.38
N ARG A 433 -30.23 13.35 6.24
CA ARG A 433 -29.38 12.69 5.25
C ARG A 433 -29.20 11.18 5.52
N PHE A 434 -29.09 10.77 6.79
CA PHE A 434 -29.08 9.35 7.13
C PHE A 434 -30.39 8.66 6.81
N LYS A 435 -31.53 9.33 6.91
CA LYS A 435 -32.81 8.78 6.44
C LYS A 435 -32.84 8.54 4.95
N ASP A 436 -32.27 9.48 4.17
CA ASP A 436 -32.19 9.33 2.71
C ASP A 436 -31.29 8.12 2.34
N GLU A 437 -30.17 7.91 3.03
CA GLU A 437 -29.32 6.71 2.85
C GLU A 437 -30.06 5.42 3.22
N ILE A 438 -30.84 5.41 4.31
CA ILE A 438 -31.66 4.24 4.69
C ILE A 438 -32.70 3.94 3.62
N ALA A 439 -33.38 4.96 3.10
CA ALA A 439 -34.33 4.79 2.04
C ALA A 439 -33.69 4.24 0.76
N ALA A 440 -32.48 4.68 0.41
CA ALA A 440 -31.70 4.12 -0.69
C ALA A 440 -31.36 2.64 -0.45
N ARG A 441 -30.95 2.28 0.77
CA ARG A 441 -30.67 0.90 1.18
C ARG A 441 -31.89 -0.02 1.10
N GLU A 442 -33.06 0.45 1.55
CA GLU A 442 -34.32 -0.27 1.45
C GLU A 442 -34.75 -0.50 -0.01
N ASN A 443 -34.35 0.40 -0.90
CA ASN A 443 -34.56 0.28 -2.35
C ASN A 443 -33.48 -0.55 -3.06
N GLY A 444 -32.55 -1.19 -2.33
CA GLY A 444 -31.60 -2.17 -2.85
C GLY A 444 -30.16 -1.65 -3.05
N ASP A 445 -29.82 -0.48 -2.54
CA ASP A 445 -28.44 0.02 -2.52
C ASP A 445 -27.70 -0.56 -1.29
N ASP A 446 -27.06 -1.71 -1.46
CA ASP A 446 -26.29 -2.41 -0.41
C ASP A 446 -25.08 -1.63 0.12
N GLU A 447 -24.66 -0.57 -0.57
CA GLU A 447 -23.55 0.28 -0.21
C GLU A 447 -23.96 1.50 0.63
N ALA A 448 -25.26 1.84 0.63
CA ALA A 448 -25.80 2.94 1.42
C ALA A 448 -25.62 2.72 2.93
N GLY A 449 -25.42 3.82 3.66
CA GLY A 449 -25.16 3.83 5.10
C GLY A 449 -26.28 3.25 5.96
N MET A 450 -25.97 3.05 7.23
CA MET A 450 -26.94 2.66 8.29
C MET A 450 -27.18 3.86 9.20
N MET A 451 -28.33 3.88 9.89
CA MET A 451 -28.57 4.87 10.96
C MET A 451 -27.59 4.66 12.11
N ASP A 452 -26.84 5.68 12.43
CA ASP A 452 -26.02 5.73 13.64
C ASP A 452 -26.59 6.79 14.61
N GLU A 453 -27.56 6.35 15.42
CA GLU A 453 -28.22 7.23 16.40
C GLU A 453 -27.24 7.77 17.44
N ASP A 454 -26.21 7.00 17.80
CA ASP A 454 -25.19 7.44 18.75
C ASP A 454 -24.33 8.56 18.16
N TYR A 455 -24.07 8.52 16.85
CA TYR A 455 -23.38 9.64 16.19
C TYR A 455 -24.25 10.90 16.13
N ILE A 456 -25.55 10.77 15.87
CA ILE A 456 -26.48 11.91 15.95
C ILE A 456 -26.49 12.48 17.39
N ASN A 457 -26.61 11.64 18.39
CA ASN A 457 -26.51 12.05 19.80
C ASN A 457 -25.19 12.77 20.10
N ALA A 458 -24.08 12.29 19.56
CA ALA A 458 -22.78 12.96 19.71
C ALA A 458 -22.81 14.38 19.11
N LEU A 459 -23.35 14.55 17.91
CA LEU A 459 -23.49 15.87 17.27
C LEU A 459 -24.40 16.82 18.08
N GLU A 460 -25.41 16.30 18.77
CA GLU A 460 -26.29 17.11 19.64
C GLU A 460 -25.56 17.70 20.85
N TYR A 461 -24.44 17.11 21.31
CA TYR A 461 -23.56 17.72 22.29
C TYR A 461 -22.74 18.90 21.71
N GLY A 462 -22.71 19.02 20.40
CA GLY A 462 -22.01 20.08 19.66
C GLY A 462 -20.65 19.65 19.16
N MET A 463 -20.47 19.71 17.85
CA MET A 463 -19.16 19.56 17.19
C MET A 463 -18.70 20.92 16.65
N ALA A 464 -17.46 21.30 16.95
CA ALA A 464 -16.83 22.49 16.40
C ALA A 464 -16.87 22.47 14.86
N PRO A 465 -16.87 23.62 14.16
CA PRO A 465 -16.56 23.65 12.74
C PRO A 465 -15.25 22.86 12.50
N THR A 466 -15.25 21.90 11.59
CA THR A 466 -14.16 20.94 11.45
C THR A 466 -13.90 20.67 9.97
N GLY A 467 -12.64 20.61 9.57
CA GLY A 467 -12.21 20.07 8.29
C GLY A 467 -11.75 18.63 8.46
N GLY A 468 -12.18 17.75 7.57
CA GLY A 468 -11.77 16.35 7.53
C GLY A 468 -11.18 15.97 6.18
N LEU A 469 -10.21 15.03 6.18
CA LEU A 469 -9.50 14.59 5.00
C LEU A 469 -9.19 13.09 5.10
N GLY A 470 -9.52 12.34 4.05
CA GLY A 470 -9.11 10.97 3.84
C GLY A 470 -8.13 10.84 2.66
N ILE A 471 -7.03 10.11 2.84
CA ILE A 471 -6.06 9.80 1.77
C ILE A 471 -5.80 8.30 1.72
N GLY A 472 -5.92 7.71 0.53
CA GLY A 472 -5.52 6.33 0.29
C GLY A 472 -4.00 6.17 0.29
N ILE A 473 -3.44 5.62 1.36
CA ILE A 473 -1.98 5.42 1.50
C ILE A 473 -1.44 4.51 0.39
N ASP A 474 -2.16 3.44 0.06
CA ASP A 474 -1.71 2.52 -0.99
C ASP A 474 -1.62 3.23 -2.36
N ARG A 475 -2.60 4.09 -2.70
CA ARG A 475 -2.57 4.89 -3.93
C ARG A 475 -1.40 5.88 -3.94
N LEU A 476 -1.14 6.57 -2.83
CA LEU A 476 0.01 7.47 -2.69
C LEU A 476 1.34 6.71 -2.88
N VAL A 477 1.47 5.52 -2.29
CA VAL A 477 2.65 4.68 -2.47
C VAL A 477 2.78 4.23 -3.93
N MET A 478 1.70 3.81 -4.58
CA MET A 478 1.71 3.46 -6.02
C MET A 478 2.26 4.61 -6.87
N LEU A 479 1.77 5.82 -6.63
CA LEU A 479 2.20 7.03 -7.33
C LEU A 479 3.71 7.28 -7.17
N LEU A 480 4.20 7.28 -5.92
CA LEU A 480 5.58 7.63 -5.59
C LEU A 480 6.60 6.51 -5.82
N THR A 481 6.15 5.29 -6.15
CA THR A 481 6.99 4.15 -6.47
C THR A 481 6.82 3.64 -7.91
N ASP A 482 6.08 4.38 -8.73
CA ASP A 482 5.74 4.01 -10.12
C ASP A 482 5.13 2.59 -10.22
N SER A 483 4.29 2.22 -9.27
CA SER A 483 3.66 0.90 -9.20
C SER A 483 2.30 0.92 -9.93
N ALA A 484 2.13 0.03 -10.92
CA ALA A 484 0.93 -0.02 -11.74
C ALA A 484 -0.27 -0.62 -11.00
N SER A 485 -0.03 -1.51 -10.04
CA SER A 485 -1.07 -2.25 -9.31
C SER A 485 -0.94 -2.07 -7.80
N ILE A 486 -2.08 -2.00 -7.12
CA ILE A 486 -2.14 -2.00 -5.65
C ILE A 486 -1.45 -3.23 -5.05
N ARG A 487 -1.42 -4.36 -5.76
CA ARG A 487 -0.75 -5.59 -5.35
C ARG A 487 0.78 -5.44 -5.28
N ASP A 488 1.34 -4.50 -6.04
CA ASP A 488 2.78 -4.21 -6.01
C ASP A 488 3.21 -3.56 -4.70
N VAL A 489 2.33 -2.79 -4.08
CA VAL A 489 2.58 -2.05 -2.84
C VAL A 489 2.02 -2.70 -1.58
N LEU A 490 1.39 -3.86 -1.72
CA LEU A 490 0.96 -4.73 -0.62
C LEU A 490 1.91 -5.93 -0.51
N LEU A 491 2.42 -6.21 0.70
CA LEU A 491 3.30 -7.38 0.92
C LEU A 491 2.57 -8.69 0.60
N PHE A 492 1.35 -8.83 1.09
CA PHE A 492 0.51 -10.01 0.89
C PHE A 492 -0.87 -9.57 0.41
N PRO A 493 -1.05 -9.29 -0.90
CA PRO A 493 -2.36 -8.93 -1.45
C PRO A 493 -3.31 -10.12 -1.39
N THR A 494 -4.60 -9.83 -1.32
CA THR A 494 -5.63 -10.88 -1.44
C THR A 494 -5.62 -11.47 -2.85
N MET A 495 -5.55 -12.78 -2.94
CA MET A 495 -5.50 -13.53 -4.20
C MET A 495 -6.61 -14.58 -4.24
N LYS A 496 -7.18 -14.83 -5.42
CA LYS A 496 -8.10 -15.97 -5.58
C LYS A 496 -7.37 -17.28 -5.22
N PRO A 497 -8.00 -18.21 -4.48
CA PRO A 497 -7.43 -19.54 -4.28
C PRO A 497 -7.10 -20.19 -5.62
N LEU A 498 -6.01 -20.97 -5.65
CA LEU A 498 -5.75 -21.88 -6.75
C LEU A 498 -6.67 -23.09 -6.56
N ASN A 499 -7.50 -23.39 -7.54
CA ASN A 499 -8.37 -24.58 -7.54
C ASN A 499 -7.53 -25.83 -7.75
#